data_3401ac92324621cf5969813b0ae0dafe
#
_entry.id   3401ac92324621cf5969813b0ae0dafe
#
_cell.length_a   1.000
_cell.length_b   1.000
_cell.length_c   1.000
_cell.angle_alpha   90.00
_cell.angle_beta   90.00
_cell.angle_gamma   90.00
#
_symmetry.space_group_name_H-M   'P 1'
#
loop_
_entity.id
_entity.type
_entity.pdbx_description
1 polymer ?
#
loop_
_entity_poly.entity_id
_entity_poly.type
_entity_poly.pdbx_seq_one_letter_code
_entity_poly.pdbx_strand_id
1 'polypeptide(L)'
;NDTRCNPIYNIIKVFHTSPIKFTEFDFQNNQIHVGDFLAALTVAERKNCAYLYRCELNITAKDIYESEDVGNYEKWQEVIAEAKKDGKKVIAYHNKYENSLEPSYLVIDPTVLTIKKIQSITSEYVDTELGKFFNDFHI
;
A
#
# COMPACT_ATOMS: atom_id res chain seq x y z
N ASN A 1 0.90 -31.22 -14.50
CA ASN A 1 0.56 -30.71 -14.50
C ASN A 1 -0.39 -30.09 -14.50
N ASP A 2 -0.46 -30.02 -14.07
CA ASP A 2 -1.78 -29.56 -14.06
C ASP A 2 -1.84 -28.09 -13.72
N THR A 3 -2.07 -27.26 -14.70
CA THR A 3 -2.12 -25.82 -14.51
C THR A 3 -3.21 -25.38 -13.55
N ARG A 4 -4.20 -26.24 -13.30
CA ARG A 4 -5.26 -25.94 -12.34
C ARG A 4 -4.77 -25.89 -10.90
N CYS A 5 -3.64 -26.52 -10.64
CA CYS A 5 -3.04 -26.54 -9.31
C CYS A 5 -2.06 -25.42 -9.09
N ASN A 6 -1.69 -24.70 -10.13
CA ASN A 6 -0.77 -23.58 -10.03
C ASN A 6 -1.50 -22.33 -9.54
N PRO A 7 -0.93 -21.63 -8.56
CA PRO A 7 -1.53 -20.39 -8.12
C PRO A 7 -1.47 -19.34 -9.23
N ILE A 8 -2.51 -18.51 -9.31
CA ILE A 8 -2.53 -17.38 -10.22
C ILE A 8 -1.97 -16.19 -9.47
N TYR A 9 -0.80 -15.74 -9.88
CA TYR A 9 -0.17 -14.56 -9.30
C TYR A 9 -0.69 -13.32 -9.99
N ASN A 10 -1.07 -12.34 -9.19
CA ASN A 10 -1.45 -11.03 -9.65
C ASN A 10 -0.37 -10.05 -9.27
N ILE A 11 0.02 -9.23 -10.23
CA ILE A 11 0.92 -8.11 -9.98
C ILE A 11 0.05 -6.88 -9.83
N ILE A 12 0.05 -6.31 -8.63
CA ILE A 12 -0.75 -5.13 -8.30
C ILE A 12 0.21 -3.97 -8.15
N LYS A 13 -0.06 -2.89 -8.88
CA LYS A 13 0.71 -1.65 -8.72
C LYS A 13 0.23 -0.93 -7.49
N VAL A 14 1.15 -0.67 -6.58
CA VAL A 14 0.87 0.00 -5.32
C VAL A 14 1.88 1.11 -5.09
N PHE A 15 1.51 2.03 -4.19
CA PHE A 15 2.26 3.26 -3.98
C PHE A 15 2.45 3.52 -2.50
N HIS A 16 3.55 4.18 -2.19
CA HIS A 16 3.88 4.60 -0.83
C HIS A 16 4.57 5.95 -0.89
N THR A 17 4.29 6.82 0.04
CA THR A 17 4.97 8.12 0.12
C THR A 17 5.66 8.27 1.46
N SER A 18 6.78 9.00 1.45
CA SER A 18 7.61 9.17 2.64
C SER A 18 8.23 10.57 2.66
N PRO A 19 8.38 11.18 3.85
CA PRO A 19 9.12 12.43 3.96
C PRO A 19 10.63 12.26 3.74
N ILE A 20 11.16 11.05 3.96
CA ILE A 20 12.58 10.76 3.80
C ILE A 20 12.79 9.68 2.73
N LYS A 21 13.98 9.69 2.12
CA LYS A 21 14.34 8.71 1.11
C LYS A 21 14.97 7.49 1.76
N PHE A 22 14.55 6.30 1.31
CA PHE A 22 15.18 5.04 1.67
C PHE A 22 15.22 4.16 0.40
N THR A 23 16.09 3.15 0.39
CA THR A 23 16.24 2.26 -0.77
C THR A 23 15.53 0.93 -0.58
N GLU A 24 15.19 0.58 0.65
CA GLU A 24 14.39 -0.60 0.96
C GLU A 24 13.55 -0.35 2.21
N PHE A 25 12.40 -1.00 2.27
CA PHE A 25 11.50 -0.86 3.41
C PHE A 25 12.04 -1.58 4.63
N ASP A 26 11.90 -0.95 5.80
CA ASP A 26 12.29 -1.53 7.08
C ASP A 26 11.09 -2.23 7.72
N PHE A 27 10.95 -3.52 7.43
CA PHE A 27 9.85 -4.33 7.94
C PHE A 27 10.01 -4.71 9.41
N GLN A 28 11.22 -4.58 9.96
CA GLN A 28 11.47 -4.94 11.36
C GLN A 28 10.94 -3.88 12.32
N ASN A 29 11.07 -2.61 11.94
CA ASN A 29 10.74 -1.50 12.83
C ASN A 29 9.47 -0.76 12.44
N ASN A 30 8.91 -1.05 11.27
CA ASN A 30 7.75 -0.32 10.76
C ASN A 30 6.69 -1.26 10.21
N GLN A 31 5.43 -0.82 10.31
CA GLN A 31 4.35 -1.41 9.54
C GLN A 31 4.37 -0.76 8.17
N ILE A 32 4.38 -1.57 7.12
CA ILE A 32 4.50 -1.07 5.75
C ILE A 32 3.13 -1.12 5.08
N HIS A 33 2.54 0.05 4.92
CA HIS A 33 1.26 0.23 4.25
C HIS A 33 1.50 0.76 2.85
N VAL A 34 0.85 0.14 1.88
CA VAL A 34 0.87 0.58 0.49
C VAL A 34 -0.56 0.67 -0.01
N GLY A 35 -0.81 1.54 -0.97
CA GLY A 35 -2.15 1.73 -1.49
C GLY A 35 -2.14 2.16 -2.94
N ASP A 36 -3.29 2.59 -3.44
CA ASP A 36 -3.37 3.13 -4.79
C ASP A 36 -2.75 4.54 -4.82
N PHE A 37 -2.69 5.11 -6.02
CA PHE A 37 -2.06 6.40 -6.23
C PHE A 37 -2.76 7.50 -5.42
N LEU A 38 -4.09 7.48 -5.40
CA LEU A 38 -4.88 8.47 -4.65
C LEU A 38 -4.59 8.40 -3.14
N ALA A 39 -4.54 7.20 -2.58
CA ALA A 39 -4.21 7.01 -1.16
C ALA A 39 -2.82 7.55 -0.84
N ALA A 40 -1.84 7.25 -1.68
CA ALA A 40 -0.46 7.73 -1.50
C ALA A 40 -0.38 9.25 -1.56
N LEU A 41 -1.09 9.88 -2.48
CA LEU A 41 -1.13 11.34 -2.60
C LEU A 41 -1.79 11.98 -1.37
N THR A 42 -2.84 11.36 -0.85
CA THR A 42 -3.53 11.87 0.34
C THR A 42 -2.60 11.85 1.56
N VAL A 43 -1.83 10.76 1.71
CA VAL A 43 -0.82 10.68 2.78
C VAL A 43 0.26 11.74 2.57
N ALA A 44 0.72 11.92 1.31
CA ALA A 44 1.75 12.89 0.99
C ALA A 44 1.34 14.32 1.35
N GLU A 45 0.08 14.68 1.08
CA GLU A 45 -0.44 16.00 1.43
C GLU A 45 -0.46 16.19 2.95
N ARG A 46 -0.95 15.18 3.68
CA ARG A 46 -1.09 15.28 5.13
C ARG A 46 0.25 15.32 5.85
N LYS A 47 1.21 14.52 5.36
CA LYS A 47 2.52 14.36 6.01
C LYS A 47 3.65 15.14 5.34
N ASN A 48 3.32 15.90 4.31
CA ASN A 48 4.32 16.68 3.56
C ASN A 48 5.47 15.81 3.06
N CYS A 49 5.11 14.73 2.38
CA CYS A 49 6.11 13.77 1.88
C CYS A 49 6.87 14.31 0.68
N ALA A 50 8.13 13.91 0.56
CA ALA A 50 9.04 14.35 -0.49
C ALA A 50 9.34 13.24 -1.53
N TYR A 51 8.95 12.00 -1.26
CA TYR A 51 9.28 10.86 -2.12
C TYR A 51 8.07 9.97 -2.33
N LEU A 52 7.90 9.56 -3.59
CA LEU A 52 6.85 8.62 -4.01
C LEU A 52 7.53 7.32 -4.45
N TYR A 53 7.09 6.22 -3.87
CA TYR A 53 7.57 4.88 -4.17
C TYR A 53 6.54 4.18 -5.04
N ARG A 54 6.93 3.85 -6.26
CA ARG A 54 6.12 3.06 -7.19
C ARG A 54 6.53 1.61 -7.03
N CYS A 55 5.61 0.79 -6.58
CA CYS A 55 5.91 -0.58 -6.18
C CYS A 55 5.00 -1.56 -6.91
N GLU A 56 5.39 -2.83 -6.83
CA GLU A 56 4.57 -3.94 -7.29
C GLU A 56 4.40 -4.95 -6.16
N LEU A 57 3.18 -5.42 -6.01
CA LEU A 57 2.84 -6.47 -5.06
C LEU A 57 2.53 -7.73 -5.86
N ASN A 58 3.27 -8.80 -5.60
CA ASN A 58 3.10 -10.08 -6.29
C ASN A 58 2.47 -11.09 -5.33
N ILE A 59 1.16 -11.25 -5.43
CA ILE A 59 0.38 -12.06 -4.50
C ILE A 59 -0.70 -12.88 -5.22
N THR A 60 -1.19 -13.90 -4.52
CA THR A 60 -2.37 -14.67 -4.94
C THR A 60 -3.49 -14.39 -3.96
N ALA A 61 -4.71 -14.81 -4.30
CA ALA A 61 -5.86 -14.67 -3.41
C ALA A 61 -5.63 -15.35 -2.06
N LYS A 62 -4.85 -16.43 -2.05
CA LYS A 62 -4.53 -17.18 -0.82
C LYS A 62 -3.63 -16.41 0.13
N ASP A 63 -2.91 -15.43 -0.37
CA ASP A 63 -1.95 -14.65 0.42
C ASP A 63 -2.62 -13.53 1.21
N ILE A 64 -3.89 -13.26 0.96
CA ILE A 64 -4.58 -12.08 1.46
C ILE A 64 -5.41 -12.41 2.69
N TYR A 65 -5.16 -11.66 3.76
CA TYR A 65 -6.01 -11.61 4.94
C TYR A 65 -6.85 -10.33 4.84
N GLU A 66 -8.16 -10.44 4.89
CA GLU A 66 -9.02 -9.27 4.79
C GLU A 66 -9.35 -8.74 6.18
N SER A 67 -9.29 -7.42 6.33
CA SER A 67 -9.55 -6.73 7.58
C SER A 67 -10.22 -5.40 7.31
N GLU A 68 -10.85 -4.85 8.32
CA GLU A 68 -11.22 -3.44 8.30
C GLU A 68 -10.00 -2.60 8.67
N ASP A 69 -10.07 -1.30 8.42
CA ASP A 69 -9.03 -0.37 8.83
C ASP A 69 -9.14 -0.12 10.34
N VAL A 70 -8.21 -0.69 11.08
CA VAL A 70 -8.23 -0.59 12.55
C VAL A 70 -7.57 0.67 13.10
N GLY A 71 -6.89 1.44 12.25
CA GLY A 71 -6.55 2.84 12.51
C GLY A 71 -5.34 3.12 13.37
N ASN A 72 -4.77 2.18 14.11
CA ASN A 72 -3.58 2.46 14.93
C ASN A 72 -2.61 1.29 14.95
N TYR A 73 -1.37 1.61 15.31
CA TYR A 73 -0.26 0.67 15.27
C TYR A 73 -0.51 -0.58 16.12
N GLU A 74 -1.01 -0.42 17.32
CA GLU A 74 -1.18 -1.54 18.26
C GLU A 74 -2.26 -2.49 17.78
N LYS A 75 -3.36 -1.97 17.29
CA LYS A 75 -4.42 -2.80 16.71
C LYS A 75 -3.96 -3.53 15.47
N TRP A 76 -3.16 -2.86 14.62
CA TRP A 76 -2.58 -3.52 13.45
C TRP A 76 -1.65 -4.66 13.85
N GLN A 77 -0.90 -4.53 14.95
CA GLN A 77 -0.05 -5.62 15.43
C GLN A 77 -0.86 -6.87 15.76
N GLU A 78 -2.07 -6.69 16.30
CA GLU A 78 -2.96 -7.83 16.58
C GLU A 78 -3.44 -8.50 15.29
N VAL A 79 -3.81 -7.70 14.28
CA VAL A 79 -4.24 -8.22 12.99
C VAL A 79 -3.09 -8.95 12.28
N ILE A 80 -1.88 -8.38 12.35
CA ILE A 80 -0.67 -9.00 11.78
C ILE A 80 -0.43 -10.37 12.41
N ALA A 81 -0.56 -10.48 13.72
CA ALA A 81 -0.36 -11.76 14.42
C ALA A 81 -1.36 -12.81 13.93
N GLU A 82 -2.61 -12.45 13.75
CA GLU A 82 -3.62 -13.35 13.22
C GLU A 82 -3.35 -13.76 11.78
N ALA A 83 -2.98 -12.79 10.93
CA ALA A 83 -2.68 -13.05 9.53
C ALA A 83 -1.47 -13.96 9.38
N LYS A 84 -0.42 -13.75 10.19
CA LYS A 84 0.77 -14.62 10.19
C LYS A 84 0.42 -16.04 10.60
N LYS A 85 -0.43 -16.19 11.60
CA LYS A 85 -0.88 -17.49 12.08
C LYS A 85 -1.60 -18.26 10.97
N ASP A 86 -2.32 -17.56 10.10
CA ASP A 86 -3.02 -18.14 8.96
C ASP A 86 -2.12 -18.29 7.73
N GLY A 87 -0.83 -17.97 7.83
CA GLY A 87 0.11 -18.09 6.72
C GLY A 87 -0.07 -17.05 5.63
N LYS A 88 -0.68 -15.93 5.94
CA LYS A 88 -0.95 -14.86 4.96
C LYS A 88 0.26 -13.95 4.78
N LYS A 89 0.35 -13.31 3.64
CA LYS A 89 1.49 -12.46 3.27
C LYS A 89 1.16 -10.98 3.28
N VAL A 90 -0.11 -10.63 3.10
CA VAL A 90 -0.57 -9.25 3.15
C VAL A 90 -1.94 -9.18 3.82
N ILE A 91 -2.26 -8.00 4.35
CA ILE A 91 -3.58 -7.68 4.88
C ILE A 91 -4.19 -6.64 3.96
N ALA A 92 -5.35 -6.94 3.37
CA ALA A 92 -6.09 -5.99 2.55
C ALA A 92 -7.16 -5.30 3.39
N TYR A 93 -7.28 -3.98 3.26
CA TYR A 93 -8.26 -3.21 4.00
C TYR A 93 -8.72 -2.00 3.18
N HIS A 94 -9.94 -1.53 3.44
CA HIS A 94 -10.44 -0.30 2.84
C HIS A 94 -10.08 0.86 3.76
N ASN A 95 -9.45 1.88 3.18
CA ASN A 95 -9.04 3.06 3.95
C ASN A 95 -10.25 3.79 4.51
N LYS A 96 -10.19 4.13 5.81
CA LYS A 96 -11.15 5.00 6.47
C LYS A 96 -10.63 6.43 6.57
N TYR A 97 -9.32 6.63 6.46
CA TYR A 97 -8.66 7.90 6.76
C TYR A 97 -8.03 8.57 5.55
N GLU A 98 -7.75 7.82 4.50
CA GLU A 98 -7.25 8.36 3.23
C GLU A 98 -8.27 8.13 2.12
N ASN A 99 -8.32 9.04 1.16
CA ASN A 99 -9.09 8.82 -0.06
C ASN A 99 -8.43 7.70 -0.87
N SER A 100 -9.23 6.78 -1.38
CA SER A 100 -8.71 5.70 -2.24
C SER A 100 -9.84 5.16 -3.10
N LEU A 101 -9.48 4.55 -4.23
CA LEU A 101 -10.43 3.88 -5.12
C LEU A 101 -10.38 2.36 -4.91
N GLU A 102 -9.22 1.86 -4.49
CA GLU A 102 -8.95 0.44 -4.29
C GLU A 102 -8.52 0.17 -2.86
N PRO A 103 -8.57 -1.09 -2.41
CA PRO A 103 -8.05 -1.43 -1.08
C PRO A 103 -6.58 -1.09 -0.94
N SER A 104 -6.17 -0.81 0.29
CA SER A 104 -4.77 -0.70 0.66
C SER A 104 -4.30 -2.01 1.26
N TYR A 105 -2.98 -2.17 1.38
CA TYR A 105 -2.38 -3.39 1.88
C TYR A 105 -1.36 -3.08 2.96
N LEU A 106 -1.41 -3.84 4.04
CA LEU A 106 -0.32 -3.89 5.00
C LEU A 106 0.49 -5.14 4.65
N VAL A 107 1.76 -4.95 4.31
CA VAL A 107 2.61 -6.03 3.81
C VAL A 107 3.29 -6.73 4.97
N ILE A 108 3.12 -8.06 5.06
CA ILE A 108 3.71 -8.88 6.11
C ILE A 108 4.99 -9.54 5.61
N ASP A 109 4.93 -10.13 4.42
CA ASP A 109 6.07 -10.82 3.82
C ASP A 109 6.81 -9.86 2.88
N PRO A 110 8.06 -9.47 3.22
CA PRO A 110 8.81 -8.53 2.39
C PRO A 110 9.03 -8.99 0.96
N THR A 111 9.05 -10.30 0.73
CA THR A 111 9.38 -10.85 -0.59
C THR A 111 8.34 -10.56 -1.65
N VAL A 112 7.10 -10.22 -1.25
CA VAL A 112 6.04 -9.93 -2.22
C VAL A 112 6.02 -8.48 -2.70
N LEU A 113 6.79 -7.60 -2.07
CA LEU A 113 6.81 -6.17 -2.38
C LEU A 113 8.13 -5.78 -3.06
N THR A 114 8.03 -5.17 -4.23
CA THR A 114 9.19 -4.72 -4.99
C THR A 114 9.07 -3.23 -5.27
N ILE A 115 10.12 -2.47 -4.97
CA ILE A 115 10.20 -1.06 -5.36
C ILE A 115 10.66 -1.01 -6.82
N LYS A 116 9.83 -0.40 -7.67
CA LYS A 116 10.14 -0.27 -9.09
C LYS A 116 10.75 1.09 -9.42
N LYS A 117 10.35 2.12 -8.70
CA LYS A 117 10.84 3.48 -8.94
C LYS A 117 10.67 4.33 -7.70
N ILE A 118 11.64 5.17 -7.43
CA ILE A 118 11.59 6.20 -6.38
C ILE A 118 11.59 7.55 -7.08
N GLN A 119 10.59 8.36 -6.80
CA GLN A 119 10.40 9.65 -7.46
C GLN A 119 10.37 10.76 -6.42
N SER A 120 11.17 11.81 -6.63
CA SER A 120 11.08 13.03 -5.82
C SER A 120 9.79 13.75 -6.19
N ILE A 121 9.05 14.22 -5.19
CA ILE A 121 7.80 14.94 -5.41
C ILE A 121 7.80 16.24 -4.60
N THR A 122 7.03 17.21 -5.08
CA THR A 122 6.85 18.50 -4.42
C THR A 122 5.40 18.62 -3.96
N SER A 123 5.11 19.56 -3.06
CA SER A 123 3.73 19.86 -2.68
C SER A 123 2.91 20.29 -3.90
N GLU A 124 3.51 21.02 -4.83
CA GLU A 124 2.85 21.41 -6.06
C GLU A 124 2.47 20.20 -6.92
N TYR A 125 3.37 19.23 -7.04
CA TYR A 125 3.08 17.98 -7.74
C TYR A 125 1.88 17.26 -7.11
N VAL A 126 1.90 17.14 -5.78
CA VAL A 126 0.83 16.46 -5.03
C VAL A 126 -0.52 17.16 -5.26
N ASP A 127 -0.54 18.50 -5.14
CA ASP A 127 -1.76 19.27 -5.33
C ASP A 127 -2.30 19.14 -6.75
N THR A 128 -1.40 19.15 -7.74
CA THR A 128 -1.78 19.01 -9.14
C THR A 128 -2.40 17.65 -9.41
N GLU A 129 -1.76 16.58 -8.91
CA GLU A 129 -2.25 15.21 -9.13
C GLU A 129 -3.56 14.96 -8.38
N LEU A 130 -3.68 15.46 -7.15
CA LEU A 130 -4.93 15.36 -6.39
C LEU A 130 -6.07 16.11 -7.12
N GLY A 131 -5.75 17.27 -7.68
CA GLY A 131 -6.72 18.06 -8.44
C GLY A 131 -7.32 17.29 -9.61
N LYS A 132 -6.53 16.45 -10.27
CA LYS A 132 -7.03 15.63 -11.37
C LYS A 132 -8.11 14.64 -10.92
N PHE A 133 -7.96 14.06 -9.73
CA PHE A 133 -8.98 13.16 -9.18
C PHE A 133 -10.26 13.91 -8.85
N PHE A 134 -10.16 15.05 -8.19
CA PHE A 134 -11.34 15.77 -7.72
C PHE A 134 -12.03 16.55 -8.81
N ASN A 135 -11.31 17.07 -9.78
CA ASN A 135 -11.89 17.82 -10.89
C ASN A 135 -12.76 16.93 -11.78
N ASP A 136 -12.44 15.65 -11.88
CA ASP A 136 -13.23 14.71 -12.67
C ASP A 136 -14.64 14.52 -12.10
N PHE A 137 -14.87 14.91 -10.86
CA PHE A 137 -16.17 14.79 -10.20
C PHE A 137 -16.94 16.10 -10.13
N HIS A 138 -16.40 17.18 -10.67
CA HIS A 138 -17.01 18.52 -10.58
C HIS A 138 -17.50 19.04 -11.93
N ILE A 139 -17.73 18.18 -12.83
CA ILE A 139 -18.23 18.58 -14.16
C ILE A 139 -19.70 18.85 -14.12
#